data_afa610de0f26e4679d466547f517edf9
#
_entry.id   afa610de0f26e4679d466547f517edf9
#
_cell.length_a   1.000
_cell.length_b   1.000
_cell.length_c   1.000
_cell.angle_alpha   90.00
_cell.angle_beta   90.00
_cell.angle_gamma   90.00
#
_symmetry.space_group_name_H-M   'P 1'
#
loop_
_entity.id
_entity.type
_entity.pdbx_description
1 polymer ?
#
loop_
_entity_poly.entity_id
_entity_poly.type
_entity_poly.pdbx_seq_one_letter_code
_entity_poly.pdbx_strand_id
1 'polypeptide(L)'
;MESLNYDAVIIGGGVTGCAVARELSRYELSVCVLEKEEDVCSGTSKANSAIAHAGHDATPGSLKAKFNVQGSQMMEPLSKELDFDYVRNGSLVLCFSEDDLPALEELLEKGKRNGVQGLEIISGDEVRKMEPNVTDTVVAALHAPTGGIVCPFG
;
A
#
# COMPACT_ATOMS: atom_id res chain seq x y z
N MET A 1 -24.82 -17.64 -31.84
CA MET A 1 -23.92 -16.89 -30.95
C MET A 1 -22.53 -17.28 -31.38
N GLU A 2 -21.71 -16.32 -31.80
CA GLU A 2 -20.29 -16.58 -32.00
C GLU A 2 -19.64 -16.83 -30.64
N SER A 3 -18.87 -17.91 -30.51
CA SER A 3 -18.07 -18.17 -29.33
C SER A 3 -16.71 -17.51 -29.52
N LEU A 4 -16.33 -16.65 -28.58
CA LEU A 4 -15.00 -16.08 -28.51
C LEU A 4 -14.12 -16.99 -27.65
N ASN A 5 -12.93 -17.29 -28.12
CA ASN A 5 -11.96 -18.13 -27.40
C ASN A 5 -10.77 -17.27 -26.97
N TYR A 6 -10.38 -17.37 -25.71
CA TYR A 6 -9.22 -16.71 -25.15
C TYR A 6 -8.37 -17.73 -24.38
N ASP A 7 -7.05 -17.50 -24.34
CA ASP A 7 -6.12 -18.32 -23.53
C ASP A 7 -6.31 -18.07 -22.03
N ALA A 8 -6.67 -16.83 -21.66
CA ALA A 8 -6.98 -16.45 -20.29
C ALA A 8 -8.13 -15.45 -20.21
N VAL A 9 -9.01 -15.66 -19.24
CA VAL A 9 -10.12 -14.74 -18.92
C VAL A 9 -10.00 -14.30 -17.48
N ILE A 10 -9.93 -12.99 -17.25
CA ILE A 10 -9.86 -12.35 -15.94
C ILE A 10 -11.23 -11.80 -15.60
N ILE A 11 -11.78 -12.18 -14.46
CA ILE A 11 -13.09 -11.72 -13.99
C ILE A 11 -12.87 -10.59 -12.97
N GLY A 12 -13.25 -9.38 -13.34
CA GLY A 12 -13.14 -8.15 -12.57
C GLY A 12 -12.01 -7.25 -13.05
N GLY A 13 -12.35 -6.01 -13.41
CA GLY A 13 -11.46 -4.94 -13.86
C GLY A 13 -10.97 -4.01 -12.75
N GLY A 14 -10.91 -4.48 -11.49
CA GLY A 14 -10.26 -3.74 -10.40
C GLY A 14 -8.74 -3.82 -10.48
N VAL A 15 -8.02 -3.13 -9.57
CA VAL A 15 -6.54 -3.08 -9.54
C VAL A 15 -5.89 -4.47 -9.62
N THR A 16 -6.45 -5.48 -8.97
CA THR A 16 -5.92 -6.86 -9.01
C THR A 16 -6.05 -7.47 -10.40
N GLY A 17 -7.23 -7.37 -11.03
CA GLY A 17 -7.46 -7.91 -12.36
C GLY A 17 -6.62 -7.18 -13.42
N CYS A 18 -6.52 -5.85 -13.33
CA CYS A 18 -5.68 -5.05 -14.21
C CYS A 18 -4.20 -5.41 -14.06
N ALA A 19 -3.71 -5.60 -12.82
CA ALA A 19 -2.33 -6.02 -12.57
C ALA A 19 -2.04 -7.41 -13.15
N VAL A 20 -2.98 -8.36 -13.03
CA VAL A 20 -2.85 -9.69 -13.64
C VAL A 20 -2.84 -9.58 -15.17
N ALA A 21 -3.73 -8.78 -15.76
CA ALA A 21 -3.76 -8.56 -17.21
C ALA A 21 -2.44 -7.97 -17.70
N ARG A 22 -1.89 -6.98 -16.99
CA ARG A 22 -0.59 -6.38 -17.29
C ARG A 22 0.54 -7.43 -17.27
N GLU A 23 0.59 -8.29 -16.27
CA GLU A 23 1.63 -9.33 -16.24
C GLU A 23 1.45 -10.37 -17.36
N LEU A 24 0.21 -10.76 -17.67
CA LEU A 24 -0.07 -11.68 -18.77
C LEU A 24 0.23 -11.08 -20.15
N SER A 25 0.14 -9.74 -20.31
CA SER A 25 0.46 -9.08 -21.57
C SER A 25 1.94 -9.19 -21.99
N ARG A 26 2.80 -9.68 -21.10
CA ARG A 26 4.22 -9.97 -21.41
C ARG A 26 4.42 -11.29 -22.17
N TYR A 27 3.35 -12.04 -22.36
CA TYR A 27 3.35 -13.34 -23.02
C TYR A 27 2.50 -13.28 -24.31
N GLU A 28 2.76 -14.14 -25.27
CA GLU A 28 1.96 -14.30 -26.49
C GLU A 28 0.65 -15.06 -26.15
N LEU A 29 -0.25 -14.38 -25.43
CA LEU A 29 -1.54 -14.90 -25.00
C LEU A 29 -2.66 -13.94 -25.43
N SER A 30 -3.79 -14.52 -25.84
CA SER A 30 -5.04 -13.79 -25.97
C SER A 30 -5.69 -13.67 -24.58
N VAL A 31 -5.79 -12.46 -24.06
CA VAL A 31 -6.30 -12.19 -22.70
C VAL A 31 -7.58 -11.35 -22.82
N CYS A 32 -8.61 -11.73 -22.05
CA CYS A 32 -9.84 -10.97 -21.93
C CYS A 32 -10.06 -10.59 -20.46
N VAL A 33 -10.42 -9.33 -20.20
CA VAL A 33 -10.89 -8.86 -18.89
C VAL A 33 -12.39 -8.62 -18.98
N LEU A 34 -13.16 -9.25 -18.10
CA LEU A 34 -14.60 -9.07 -17.98
C LEU A 34 -14.90 -8.22 -16.75
N GLU A 35 -15.49 -7.05 -16.94
CA GLU A 35 -15.99 -6.18 -15.88
C GLU A 35 -17.52 -6.10 -15.99
N LYS A 36 -18.23 -6.13 -14.86
CA LYS A 36 -19.69 -6.05 -14.81
C LYS A 36 -20.21 -4.62 -14.82
N GLU A 37 -19.38 -3.67 -14.40
CA GLU A 37 -19.70 -2.24 -14.36
C GLU A 37 -19.36 -1.58 -15.70
N GLU A 38 -19.77 -0.34 -15.87
CA GLU A 38 -19.55 0.43 -17.11
C GLU A 38 -18.08 0.81 -17.34
N ASP A 39 -17.26 0.79 -16.26
CA ASP A 39 -15.84 1.16 -16.29
C ASP A 39 -15.02 0.30 -15.34
N VAL A 40 -13.70 0.24 -15.58
CA VAL A 40 -12.76 -0.44 -14.69
C VAL A 40 -12.66 0.29 -13.34
N CYS A 41 -12.20 -0.43 -12.32
CA CYS A 41 -11.95 0.11 -10.98
C CYS A 41 -13.18 0.73 -10.27
N SER A 42 -14.40 0.50 -10.72
CA SER A 42 -15.63 1.09 -10.19
C SER A 42 -15.98 0.68 -8.75
N GLY A 43 -15.29 -0.34 -8.19
CA GLY A 43 -15.48 -0.82 -6.82
C GLY A 43 -14.44 -0.29 -5.84
N THR A 44 -13.93 -1.17 -4.99
CA THR A 44 -12.96 -0.88 -3.92
C THR A 44 -11.68 -0.19 -4.42
N SER A 45 -11.30 -0.41 -5.69
CA SER A 45 -10.08 0.20 -6.24
C SER A 45 -10.15 1.73 -6.34
N LYS A 46 -11.37 2.31 -6.43
CA LYS A 46 -11.61 3.77 -6.30
C LYS A 46 -12.05 4.17 -4.88
N ALA A 47 -12.70 3.27 -4.14
CA ALA A 47 -13.26 3.53 -2.81
C ALA A 47 -12.32 3.02 -1.70
N ASN A 48 -11.18 3.68 -1.53
CA ASN A 48 -10.19 3.35 -0.51
C ASN A 48 -9.48 4.61 0.02
N SER A 49 -8.60 4.45 1.00
CA SER A 49 -7.86 5.55 1.63
C SER A 49 -6.61 5.99 0.83
N ALA A 50 -6.34 5.40 -0.31
CA ALA A 50 -5.20 5.73 -1.17
C ALA A 50 -3.81 5.53 -0.53
N ILE A 51 -3.73 4.76 0.54
CA ILE A 51 -2.49 4.53 1.28
C ILE A 51 -1.76 3.30 0.73
N ALA A 52 -0.52 3.48 0.30
CA ALA A 52 0.45 2.42 0.09
C ALA A 52 1.15 2.11 1.42
N HIS A 53 0.68 1.09 2.12
CA HIS A 53 1.16 0.74 3.45
C HIS A 53 2.61 0.25 3.44
N ALA A 54 3.41 0.65 4.44
CA ALA A 54 4.80 0.22 4.61
C ALA A 54 4.94 -1.28 4.94
N GLY A 55 3.95 -1.89 5.63
CA GLY A 55 3.93 -3.31 5.96
C GLY A 55 4.28 -3.66 7.40
N HIS A 56 4.36 -2.68 8.32
CA HIS A 56 4.71 -2.90 9.73
C HIS A 56 3.61 -3.61 10.52
N ASP A 57 2.34 -3.48 10.12
CA ASP A 57 1.15 -3.97 10.81
C ASP A 57 0.87 -5.46 10.61
N ALA A 58 1.28 -6.05 9.50
CA ALA A 58 0.93 -7.42 9.15
C ALA A 58 1.65 -8.46 10.04
N THR A 59 0.98 -9.59 10.32
CA THR A 59 1.57 -10.69 11.11
C THR A 59 2.83 -11.24 10.40
N PRO A 60 3.99 -11.25 11.06
CA PRO A 60 5.23 -11.76 10.48
C PRO A 60 5.09 -13.19 9.96
N GLY A 61 5.68 -13.48 8.79
CA GLY A 61 5.61 -14.76 8.12
C GLY A 61 4.33 -14.99 7.30
N SER A 62 3.34 -14.09 7.37
CA SER A 62 2.14 -14.18 6.53
C SER A 62 2.39 -13.70 5.09
N LEU A 63 1.56 -14.17 4.16
CA LEU A 63 1.55 -13.64 2.79
C LEU A 63 1.20 -12.14 2.76
N LYS A 64 0.35 -11.69 3.68
CA LYS A 64 0.03 -10.25 3.83
C LYS A 64 1.29 -9.45 4.13
N ALA A 65 2.12 -9.88 5.09
CA ALA A 65 3.37 -9.21 5.42
C ALA A 65 4.32 -9.16 4.21
N LYS A 66 4.54 -10.32 3.58
CA LYS A 66 5.40 -10.43 2.40
C LYS A 66 4.98 -9.50 1.27
N PHE A 67 3.72 -9.59 0.84
CA PHE A 67 3.24 -8.82 -0.31
C PHE A 67 3.03 -7.35 0.00
N ASN A 68 2.77 -6.97 1.25
CA ASN A 68 2.68 -5.59 1.65
C ASN A 68 4.03 -4.87 1.47
N VAL A 69 5.12 -5.46 1.99
CA VAL A 69 6.47 -4.89 1.84
C VAL A 69 6.91 -4.88 0.37
N GLN A 70 6.70 -5.98 -0.34
CA GLN A 70 7.04 -6.06 -1.77
C GLN A 70 6.24 -5.04 -2.61
N GLY A 71 4.93 -4.95 -2.37
CA GLY A 71 4.06 -3.99 -3.05
C GLY A 71 4.49 -2.54 -2.81
N SER A 72 4.80 -2.18 -1.55
CA SER A 72 5.31 -0.85 -1.21
C SER A 72 6.60 -0.51 -2.00
N GLN A 73 7.52 -1.47 -2.12
CA GLN A 73 8.77 -1.28 -2.89
C GLN A 73 8.52 -1.15 -4.40
N MET A 74 7.46 -1.77 -4.91
CA MET A 74 7.11 -1.72 -6.34
C MET A 74 6.40 -0.42 -6.73
N MET A 75 5.81 0.32 -5.81
CA MET A 75 4.97 1.50 -6.14
C MET A 75 5.73 2.58 -6.89
N GLU A 76 6.94 2.93 -6.47
CA GLU A 76 7.71 3.99 -7.13
C GLU A 76 8.15 3.64 -8.56
N PRO A 77 8.73 2.46 -8.86
CA PRO A 77 9.01 2.08 -10.24
C PRO A 77 7.73 1.93 -11.09
N LEU A 78 6.63 1.40 -10.51
CA LEU A 78 5.36 1.28 -11.23
C LEU A 78 4.75 2.64 -11.54
N SER A 79 4.83 3.62 -10.65
CA SER A 79 4.30 4.96 -10.90
C SER A 79 4.98 5.63 -12.09
N LYS A 80 6.28 5.42 -12.26
CA LYS A 80 7.04 5.94 -13.40
C LYS A 80 6.75 5.20 -14.71
N GLU A 81 6.54 3.87 -14.61
CA GLU A 81 6.24 3.03 -15.78
C GLU A 81 4.82 3.26 -16.31
N LEU A 82 3.86 3.43 -15.41
CA LEU A 82 2.43 3.52 -15.71
C LEU A 82 1.90 4.96 -15.68
N ASP A 83 2.76 5.93 -15.39
CA ASP A 83 2.46 7.37 -15.36
C ASP A 83 1.29 7.75 -14.43
N PHE A 84 1.35 7.25 -13.16
CA PHE A 84 0.43 7.66 -12.12
C PHE A 84 1.13 8.34 -10.94
N ASP A 85 0.42 9.22 -10.26
CA ASP A 85 0.96 9.95 -9.12
C ASP A 85 1.15 9.06 -7.90
N TYR A 86 2.39 8.97 -7.43
CA TYR A 86 2.79 8.34 -6.17
C TYR A 86 3.69 9.25 -5.35
N VAL A 87 3.33 9.49 -4.10
CA VAL A 87 4.13 10.29 -3.18
C VAL A 87 4.53 9.42 -1.99
N ARG A 88 5.84 9.19 -1.84
CA ARG A 88 6.41 8.50 -0.67
C ARG A 88 6.60 9.52 0.46
N ASN A 89 5.54 9.83 1.17
CA ASN A 89 5.53 10.79 2.28
C ASN A 89 5.67 10.14 3.66
N GLY A 90 5.79 8.81 3.71
CA GLY A 90 5.84 8.06 4.96
C GLY A 90 4.48 7.94 5.64
N SER A 91 4.50 7.34 6.83
CA SER A 91 3.35 7.28 7.72
C SER A 91 3.79 7.36 9.17
N LEU A 92 2.91 7.88 10.03
CA LEU A 92 3.10 8.01 11.47
C LEU A 92 2.00 7.23 12.19
N VAL A 93 2.38 6.32 13.09
CA VAL A 93 1.46 5.72 14.05
C VAL A 93 1.65 6.44 15.37
N LEU A 94 0.68 7.30 15.73
CA LEU A 94 0.80 8.21 16.86
C LEU A 94 0.55 7.48 18.19
N CYS A 95 1.33 7.84 19.21
CA CYS A 95 1.20 7.42 20.59
C CYS A 95 0.89 8.63 21.47
N PHE A 96 -0.15 8.53 22.30
CA PHE A 96 -0.66 9.64 23.13
C PHE A 96 -0.42 9.47 24.61
N SER A 97 0.10 8.32 25.04
CA SER A 97 0.40 8.01 26.44
C SER A 97 1.73 7.25 26.54
N GLU A 98 2.50 7.53 27.58
CA GLU A 98 3.69 6.73 27.89
C GLU A 98 3.35 5.27 28.17
N ASP A 99 2.17 4.98 28.66
CA ASP A 99 1.70 3.62 28.92
C ASP A 99 1.52 2.80 27.63
N ASP A 100 1.36 3.47 26.47
CA ASP A 100 1.20 2.85 25.16
C ASP A 100 2.54 2.66 24.41
N LEU A 101 3.66 3.17 24.93
CA LEU A 101 4.97 3.00 24.30
C LEU A 101 5.36 1.54 24.06
N PRO A 102 5.09 0.58 24.97
CA PRO A 102 5.38 -0.83 24.71
C PRO A 102 4.65 -1.39 23.47
N ALA A 103 3.44 -0.92 23.20
CA ALA A 103 2.69 -1.33 21.99
C ALA A 103 3.36 -0.78 20.70
N LEU A 104 3.91 0.43 20.78
CA LEU A 104 4.66 1.04 19.67
C LEU A 104 5.97 0.28 19.41
N GLU A 105 6.67 -0.13 20.48
CA GLU A 105 7.88 -0.96 20.39
C GLU A 105 7.58 -2.34 19.79
N GLU A 106 6.47 -2.98 20.21
CA GLU A 106 6.04 -4.24 19.60
C GLU A 106 5.78 -4.08 18.09
N LEU A 107 5.14 -2.99 17.70
CA LEU A 107 4.86 -2.69 16.29
C LEU A 107 6.15 -2.45 15.50
N LEU A 108 7.13 -1.76 16.08
CA LEU A 108 8.46 -1.56 15.50
C LEU A 108 9.16 -2.92 15.25
N GLU A 109 9.21 -3.79 16.26
CA GLU A 109 9.85 -5.10 16.12
C GLU A 109 9.10 -6.01 15.13
N LYS A 110 7.79 -5.92 15.07
CA LYS A 110 6.96 -6.61 14.09
C LYS A 110 7.28 -6.14 12.67
N GLY A 111 7.37 -4.84 12.46
CA GLY A 111 7.72 -4.25 11.16
C GLY A 111 9.14 -4.60 10.72
N LYS A 112 10.12 -4.60 11.63
CA LYS A 112 11.49 -5.07 11.34
C LYS A 112 11.50 -6.53 10.89
N ARG A 113 10.76 -7.41 11.58
CA ARG A 113 10.62 -8.82 11.18
C ARG A 113 9.97 -8.99 9.80
N ASN A 114 9.09 -8.07 9.41
CA ASN A 114 8.49 -8.05 8.08
C ASN A 114 9.43 -7.51 6.99
N GLY A 115 10.58 -6.94 7.38
CA GLY A 115 11.58 -6.38 6.45
C GLY A 115 11.30 -4.93 6.03
N VAL A 116 10.46 -4.21 6.77
CA VAL A 116 10.22 -2.77 6.53
C VAL A 116 11.48 -1.99 6.87
N GLN A 117 11.95 -1.18 5.93
CA GLN A 117 13.18 -0.40 6.07
C GLN A 117 12.94 0.96 6.72
N GLY A 118 13.89 1.42 7.52
CA GLY A 118 13.90 2.77 8.08
C GLY A 118 12.86 3.03 9.17
N LEU A 119 12.24 1.97 9.74
CA LEU A 119 11.32 2.13 10.87
C LEU A 119 12.05 2.63 12.11
N GLU A 120 11.50 3.64 12.75
CA GLU A 120 12.00 4.20 13.98
C GLU A 120 10.88 4.76 14.86
N ILE A 121 11.09 4.77 16.17
CA ILE A 121 10.25 5.52 17.09
C ILE A 121 10.86 6.91 17.26
N ILE A 122 10.07 7.94 16.98
CA ILE A 122 10.44 9.33 17.09
C ILE A 122 9.66 10.01 18.22
N SER A 123 10.25 11.05 18.81
CA SER A 123 9.63 11.81 19.90
C SER A 123 8.45 12.67 19.41
N GLY A 124 7.57 13.06 20.33
CA GLY A 124 6.48 13.99 20.02
C GLY A 124 6.96 15.33 19.44
N ASP A 125 8.14 15.81 19.83
CA ASP A 125 8.74 17.03 19.27
C ASP A 125 9.15 16.85 17.81
N GLU A 126 9.66 15.69 17.45
CA GLU A 126 10.00 15.35 16.06
C GLU A 126 8.73 15.17 15.22
N VAL A 127 7.70 14.52 15.77
CA VAL A 127 6.39 14.40 15.11
C VAL A 127 5.81 15.78 14.77
N ARG A 128 5.80 16.72 15.73
CA ARG A 128 5.30 18.09 15.53
C ARG A 128 6.11 18.90 14.49
N LYS A 129 7.39 18.61 14.33
CA LYS A 129 8.19 19.20 13.24
C LYS A 129 7.83 18.64 11.87
N MET A 130 7.51 17.36 11.80
CA MET A 130 7.13 16.69 10.55
C MET A 130 5.68 17.03 10.15
N GLU A 131 4.77 17.05 11.12
CA GLU A 131 3.34 17.34 10.94
C GLU A 131 2.90 18.44 11.93
N PRO A 132 2.99 19.71 11.54
CA PRO A 132 2.67 20.83 12.42
C PRO A 132 1.23 20.90 12.89
N ASN A 133 0.30 20.20 12.22
CA ASN A 133 -1.13 20.19 12.58
C ASN A 133 -1.49 19.04 13.54
N VAL A 134 -0.51 18.23 13.96
CA VAL A 134 -0.78 17.19 14.95
C VAL A 134 -1.04 17.81 16.33
N THR A 135 -1.86 17.16 17.14
CA THR A 135 -2.15 17.63 18.50
C THR A 135 -0.90 17.63 19.39
N ASP A 136 -0.81 18.59 20.30
CA ASP A 136 0.29 18.73 21.26
C ASP A 136 0.39 17.55 22.25
N THR A 137 -0.64 16.73 22.36
CA THR A 137 -0.69 15.57 23.27
C THR A 137 0.08 14.35 22.77
N VAL A 138 0.63 14.40 21.55
CA VAL A 138 1.46 13.30 21.02
C VAL A 138 2.77 13.18 21.79
N VAL A 139 3.01 11.98 22.34
CA VAL A 139 4.21 11.63 23.13
C VAL A 139 5.30 11.09 22.20
N ALA A 140 4.94 10.20 21.29
CA ALA A 140 5.84 9.56 20.34
C ALA A 140 5.08 9.09 19.09
N ALA A 141 5.80 8.64 18.08
CA ALA A 141 5.21 7.93 16.94
C ALA A 141 6.16 6.88 16.38
N LEU A 142 5.60 5.81 15.79
CA LEU A 142 6.35 4.97 14.87
C LEU A 142 6.34 5.66 13.51
N HIS A 143 7.51 6.05 13.04
CA HIS A 143 7.71 6.59 11.69
C HIS A 143 8.07 5.45 10.73
N ALA A 144 7.31 5.33 9.64
CA ALA A 144 7.52 4.35 8.57
C ALA A 144 7.75 5.09 7.25
N PRO A 145 9.01 5.41 6.88
CA PRO A 145 9.33 6.26 5.72
C PRO A 145 9.01 5.61 4.37
N THR A 146 8.77 4.29 4.34
CA THR A 146 8.45 3.55 3.11
C THR A 146 6.96 3.57 2.77
N GLY A 147 6.11 4.10 3.63
CA GLY A 147 4.71 4.35 3.32
C GLY A 147 4.53 5.48 2.32
N GLY A 148 3.38 5.51 1.64
CA GLY A 148 3.08 6.57 0.68
C GLY A 148 1.60 6.65 0.34
N ILE A 149 1.28 7.56 -0.58
CA ILE A 149 -0.08 7.75 -1.09
C ILE A 149 -0.10 7.70 -2.61
N VAL A 150 -1.22 7.24 -3.16
CA VAL A 150 -1.52 7.24 -4.60
C VAL A 150 -2.83 7.99 -4.86
N CYS A 151 -3.04 8.45 -6.09
CA CYS A 151 -4.37 8.88 -6.50
C CYS A 151 -5.17 7.66 -7.00
N PRO A 152 -6.29 7.25 -6.36
CA PRO A 152 -7.07 6.09 -6.81
C PRO A 152 -7.96 6.41 -8.02
N PHE A 153 -7.92 7.64 -8.53
CA PHE A 153 -8.70 8.13 -9.67
C PHE A 153 -7.82 8.47 -10.89
N GLY A 154 -6.49 8.37 -10.74
CA GLY A 154 -5.52 8.59 -11.81
C GLY A 154 -5.24 7.37 -12.65
#